data_14d191433fcf91b1d6038644022230de
#
_entry.id   14d191433fcf91b1d6038644022230de
#
_cell.length_a   1.000
_cell.length_b   1.000
_cell.length_c   1.000
_cell.angle_alpha   90.00
_cell.angle_beta   90.00
_cell.angle_gamma   90.00
#
_symmetry.space_group_name_H-M   'P 1'
#
loop_
_entity.id
_entity.type
_entity.pdbx_description
1 polymer ?
#
loop_
_entity_poly.entity_id
_entity_poly.type
_entity_poly.pdbx_seq_one_letter_code
_entity_poly.pdbx_strand_id
1 'polypeptide(L)'
;MRSTRRIFLQQSAGVALAAHAGAAAAAESNAPRVGGDLLSRMSWLNPPAAEHYNEGVLTVRSKGKTDFWRKTFYGYVTDNGHFMHVPMMGEFTMQARINGNYSALYDQAGLMVRLDEKHWMKCGSEFVEGKRWASVVFTHDFSDWSTMEDVSQTGAVWWRVVRRKDSIEAQCSKDGEKFVTIRQGYFPADVKVLVGVMCAAPEGAGFDAVFDQLTIKKA
;
A
#
# COMPACT_ATOMS: atom_id res chain seq x y z
N MET A 1 -3.68 -28.27 3.60
CA MET A 1 -2.40 -28.08 2.84
C MET A 1 -1.78 -26.80 3.34
N ARG A 2 -0.64 -26.87 4.02
CA ARG A 2 0.06 -25.69 4.53
C ARG A 2 0.78 -25.01 3.36
N SER A 3 0.31 -23.84 2.96
CA SER A 3 0.97 -23.00 1.94
C SER A 3 2.23 -22.41 2.55
N THR A 4 3.37 -22.88 2.11
CA THR A 4 4.66 -22.34 2.50
C THR A 4 5.18 -21.47 1.36
N ARG A 5 5.00 -20.16 1.47
CA ARG A 5 5.83 -19.19 0.76
C ARG A 5 7.27 -19.32 1.32
N ARG A 6 7.89 -20.45 1.11
CA ARG A 6 9.27 -20.63 1.52
C ARG A 6 10.21 -20.22 0.41
N ILE A 7 11.09 -19.33 0.78
CA ILE A 7 12.49 -19.20 0.36
C ILE A 7 12.72 -18.40 -0.92
N PHE A 8 12.99 -17.12 -0.72
CA PHE A 8 14.15 -16.46 -1.30
C PHE A 8 14.54 -15.25 -0.42
N LEU A 9 15.01 -15.52 0.80
CA LEU A 9 15.73 -14.53 1.61
C LEU A 9 17.00 -15.19 2.10
N GLN A 10 18.07 -15.12 1.32
CA GLN A 10 19.41 -15.41 1.80
C GLN A 10 19.92 -14.25 2.65
N GLN A 11 20.45 -14.62 3.80
CA GLN A 11 21.03 -13.77 4.83
C GLN A 11 22.07 -12.82 4.28
N SER A 12 21.91 -11.54 4.53
CA SER A 12 23.00 -10.56 4.52
C SER A 12 23.31 -10.16 5.95
N ALA A 13 24.57 -10.34 6.32
CA ALA A 13 25.14 -10.11 7.63
C ALA A 13 25.01 -8.66 8.09
N GLY A 14 24.62 -8.47 9.36
CA GLY A 14 24.46 -7.19 10.00
C GLY A 14 25.79 -6.48 10.28
N VAL A 15 25.77 -5.17 10.08
CA VAL A 15 26.71 -4.23 10.69
C VAL A 15 25.93 -3.41 11.71
N ALA A 16 26.28 -3.57 12.98
CA ALA A 16 25.74 -2.80 14.08
C ALA A 16 26.34 -1.39 14.09
N LEU A 17 25.53 -0.36 14.01
CA LEU A 17 25.90 1.01 14.36
C LEU A 17 25.10 1.47 15.59
N ALA A 18 25.86 2.02 16.54
CA ALA A 18 25.40 2.44 17.85
C ALA A 18 24.41 3.62 17.79
N ALA A 19 23.39 3.57 18.63
CA ALA A 19 22.38 4.59 18.81
C ALA A 19 22.92 5.78 19.62
N HIS A 20 22.67 7.01 19.12
CA HIS A 20 22.63 8.21 19.94
C HIS A 20 21.18 8.68 20.02
N ALA A 21 20.62 8.65 21.21
CA ALA A 21 19.29 9.18 21.51
C ALA A 21 19.34 10.70 21.53
N GLY A 22 18.70 11.31 20.54
CA GLY A 22 18.36 12.74 20.56
C GLY A 22 16.85 12.88 20.50
N ALA A 23 16.23 13.40 21.55
CA ALA A 23 14.81 13.74 21.57
C ALA A 23 14.56 14.88 20.58
N ALA A 24 13.99 14.60 19.42
CA ALA A 24 13.48 15.59 18.50
C ALA A 24 11.99 15.80 18.80
N ALA A 25 11.63 17.02 19.25
CA ALA A 25 10.26 17.46 19.34
C ALA A 25 9.56 17.31 18.00
N ALA A 26 8.42 16.66 17.99
CA ALA A 26 7.57 16.52 16.81
C ALA A 26 7.09 17.91 16.38
N ALA A 27 7.65 18.43 15.29
CA ALA A 27 7.05 19.54 14.58
C ALA A 27 5.75 19.03 13.94
N GLU A 28 4.61 19.51 14.40
CA GLU A 28 3.32 19.30 13.74
C GLU A 28 3.40 19.87 12.32
N SER A 29 3.53 18.99 11.33
CA SER A 29 3.58 19.39 9.93
C SER A 29 2.20 19.90 9.51
N ASN A 30 2.14 21.16 9.09
CA ASN A 30 0.98 21.81 8.47
C ASN A 30 0.73 21.30 7.03
N ALA A 31 0.83 19.98 6.81
CA ALA A 31 0.50 19.35 5.53
C ALA A 31 -1.03 19.30 5.36
N PRO A 32 -1.56 19.53 4.15
CA PRO A 32 -3.00 19.48 3.91
C PRO A 32 -3.53 18.09 4.29
N ARG A 33 -4.37 18.05 5.31
CA ARG A 33 -5.11 16.85 5.75
C ARG A 33 -6.02 16.40 4.62
N VAL A 34 -6.38 15.11 4.60
CA VAL A 34 -7.39 14.59 3.66
C VAL A 34 -8.60 15.51 3.73
N GLY A 35 -8.83 16.29 2.66
CA GLY A 35 -10.03 17.12 2.59
C GLY A 35 -11.25 16.20 2.51
N GLY A 36 -12.28 16.46 3.32
CA GLY A 36 -13.55 15.73 3.26
C GLY A 36 -14.12 15.63 1.83
N ASP A 37 -13.77 16.58 0.97
CA ASP A 37 -14.12 16.60 -0.46
C ASP A 37 -13.50 15.43 -1.26
N LEU A 38 -12.29 14.97 -0.97
CA LEU A 38 -11.71 13.81 -1.69
C LEU A 38 -12.44 12.52 -1.32
N LEU A 39 -12.63 12.24 -0.04
CA LEU A 39 -13.29 11.01 0.43
C LEU A 39 -14.75 10.94 0.00
N SER A 40 -15.48 12.06 -0.02
CA SER A 40 -16.89 12.09 -0.48
C SER A 40 -17.06 11.69 -1.95
N ARG A 41 -16.00 11.76 -2.75
CA ARG A 41 -15.97 11.34 -4.17
C ARG A 41 -15.44 9.93 -4.38
N MET A 42 -14.95 9.29 -3.33
CA MET A 42 -14.42 7.92 -3.41
C MET A 42 -15.53 6.88 -3.18
N SER A 43 -15.34 5.72 -3.74
CA SER A 43 -16.24 4.56 -3.58
C SER A 43 -15.44 3.28 -3.37
N TRP A 44 -16.08 2.29 -2.75
CA TRP A 44 -15.48 0.99 -2.50
C TRP A 44 -15.66 0.01 -3.65
N LEU A 45 -14.57 -0.59 -4.09
CA LEU A 45 -14.56 -1.92 -4.66
C LEU A 45 -14.34 -2.89 -3.50
N ASN A 46 -15.30 -3.82 -3.29
CA ASN A 46 -15.31 -4.74 -2.15
C ASN A 46 -15.31 -4.01 -0.78
N PRO A 47 -16.47 -3.53 -0.30
CA PRO A 47 -16.55 -2.81 0.97
C PRO A 47 -15.98 -3.61 2.15
N PRO A 48 -15.26 -2.96 3.09
CA PRO A 48 -14.67 -3.60 4.27
C PRO A 48 -15.74 -4.06 5.28
N ALA A 49 -15.29 -4.63 6.40
CA ALA A 49 -16.19 -5.00 7.49
C ALA A 49 -16.74 -3.77 8.21
N ALA A 50 -15.91 -2.75 8.40
CA ALA A 50 -16.28 -1.44 8.93
C ALA A 50 -15.32 -0.37 8.43
N GLU A 51 -15.79 0.87 8.42
CA GLU A 51 -14.98 2.05 8.17
C GLU A 51 -15.40 3.19 9.09
N HIS A 52 -14.44 4.01 9.45
CA HIS A 52 -14.66 5.21 10.24
C HIS A 52 -13.78 6.34 9.73
N TYR A 53 -14.38 7.49 9.47
CA TYR A 53 -13.66 8.70 9.10
C TYR A 53 -13.82 9.78 10.17
N ASN A 54 -12.70 10.29 10.67
CA ASN A 54 -12.68 11.37 11.62
C ASN A 54 -11.48 12.28 11.38
N GLU A 55 -11.71 13.59 11.23
CA GLU A 55 -10.69 14.64 11.17
C GLU A 55 -9.50 14.34 10.24
N GLY A 56 -9.76 13.79 9.05
CA GLY A 56 -8.73 13.49 8.05
C GLY A 56 -8.06 12.13 8.22
N VAL A 57 -8.57 11.28 9.13
CA VAL A 57 -8.11 9.92 9.36
C VAL A 57 -9.20 8.95 8.94
N LEU A 58 -8.89 8.05 8.03
CA LEU A 58 -9.74 6.93 7.63
C LEU A 58 -9.22 5.66 8.31
N THR A 59 -10.02 5.06 9.18
CA THR A 59 -9.76 3.74 9.77
C THR A 59 -10.65 2.71 9.07
N VAL A 60 -10.06 1.59 8.65
CA VAL A 60 -10.73 0.54 7.90
C VAL A 60 -10.50 -0.80 8.59
N ARG A 61 -11.57 -1.49 8.99
CA ARG A 61 -11.51 -2.89 9.42
C ARG A 61 -11.64 -3.80 8.22
N SER A 62 -10.55 -4.46 7.82
CA SER A 62 -10.58 -5.43 6.72
C SER A 62 -11.40 -6.68 7.08
N LYS A 63 -11.97 -7.34 6.09
CA LYS A 63 -12.47 -8.71 6.22
C LYS A 63 -11.31 -9.68 6.09
N GLY A 64 -11.39 -10.82 6.75
CA GLY A 64 -10.45 -11.92 6.55
C GLY A 64 -10.63 -12.62 5.21
N LYS A 65 -9.59 -13.34 4.79
CA LYS A 65 -9.59 -14.12 3.52
C LYS A 65 -9.79 -13.24 2.28
N THR A 66 -9.21 -12.04 2.30
CA THR A 66 -9.27 -11.07 1.21
C THR A 66 -7.88 -10.85 0.63
N ASP A 67 -7.77 -10.68 -0.70
CA ASP A 67 -6.50 -10.40 -1.39
C ASP A 67 -6.76 -9.77 -2.78
N PHE A 68 -5.67 -9.27 -3.38
CA PHE A 68 -5.51 -9.02 -4.80
C PHE A 68 -4.30 -9.81 -5.28
N TRP A 69 -4.55 -10.93 -5.98
CA TRP A 69 -3.52 -11.81 -6.53
C TRP A 69 -4.01 -12.54 -7.77
N ARG A 70 -3.13 -12.70 -8.76
CA ARG A 70 -3.45 -13.47 -9.97
C ARG A 70 -2.34 -14.44 -10.33
N LYS A 71 -2.71 -15.71 -10.39
CA LYS A 71 -2.05 -16.88 -11.01
C LYS A 71 -0.64 -17.19 -10.50
N THR A 72 0.30 -16.26 -10.56
CA THR A 72 1.72 -16.50 -10.33
C THR A 72 1.96 -17.36 -9.10
N PHE A 73 2.74 -18.41 -9.25
CA PHE A 73 3.16 -19.38 -8.26
C PHE A 73 2.01 -20.23 -7.66
N TYR A 74 0.90 -19.63 -7.28
CA TYR A 74 -0.20 -20.31 -6.58
C TYR A 74 -1.30 -20.85 -7.49
N GLY A 75 -1.41 -20.37 -8.72
CA GLY A 75 -2.40 -20.79 -9.70
C GLY A 75 -3.82 -20.25 -9.47
N TYR A 76 -4.10 -19.59 -8.35
CA TYR A 76 -5.41 -19.02 -8.08
C TYR A 76 -5.53 -17.54 -8.48
N VAL A 77 -6.78 -17.06 -8.52
CA VAL A 77 -7.12 -15.65 -8.70
C VAL A 77 -7.98 -15.21 -7.52
N THR A 78 -7.57 -14.14 -6.85
CA THR A 78 -8.32 -13.49 -5.79
C THR A 78 -8.39 -11.99 -6.07
N ASP A 79 -9.61 -11.43 -6.04
CA ASP A 79 -9.90 -10.02 -6.37
C ASP A 79 -10.94 -9.44 -5.40
N ASN A 80 -10.84 -9.81 -4.13
CA ASN A 80 -11.78 -9.44 -3.07
C ASN A 80 -11.18 -8.58 -1.96
N GLY A 81 -9.96 -8.09 -2.11
CA GLY A 81 -9.36 -7.08 -1.25
C GLY A 81 -10.19 -5.78 -1.27
N HIS A 82 -10.05 -4.97 -0.26
CA HIS A 82 -10.78 -3.71 -0.12
C HIS A 82 -10.02 -2.58 -0.83
N PHE A 83 -10.69 -1.84 -1.71
CA PHE A 83 -10.09 -0.75 -2.44
C PHE A 83 -11.05 0.45 -2.50
N MET A 84 -10.70 1.52 -1.80
CA MET A 84 -11.42 2.80 -1.84
C MET A 84 -10.79 3.71 -2.88
N HIS A 85 -11.54 4.12 -3.89
CA HIS A 85 -10.95 4.71 -5.08
C HIS A 85 -11.75 5.86 -5.68
N VAL A 86 -11.05 6.65 -6.50
CA VAL A 86 -11.61 7.65 -7.41
C VAL A 86 -11.03 7.45 -8.80
N PRO A 87 -11.80 7.75 -9.89
CA PRO A 87 -11.25 7.68 -11.24
C PRO A 87 -10.25 8.80 -11.51
N MET A 88 -9.14 8.47 -12.21
CA MET A 88 -8.10 9.41 -12.61
C MET A 88 -7.67 9.15 -14.06
N MET A 89 -7.33 10.23 -14.77
CA MET A 89 -6.80 10.20 -16.13
C MET A 89 -5.50 11.00 -16.20
N GLY A 90 -4.54 10.54 -17.01
CA GLY A 90 -3.26 11.22 -17.24
C GLY A 90 -2.26 11.04 -16.12
N GLU A 91 -1.32 11.96 -16.02
CA GLU A 91 -0.25 11.93 -15.03
C GLU A 91 -0.74 12.43 -13.66
N PHE A 92 -0.24 11.80 -12.60
CA PHE A 92 -0.62 12.18 -11.23
C PHE A 92 0.43 11.72 -10.21
N THR A 93 0.36 12.34 -9.04
CA THR A 93 1.00 11.88 -7.82
C THR A 93 -0.06 11.60 -6.77
N MET A 94 -0.07 10.38 -6.23
CA MET A 94 -0.89 9.97 -5.09
C MET A 94 0.01 9.64 -3.91
N GLN A 95 -0.35 10.11 -2.71
CA GLN A 95 0.41 9.88 -1.49
C GLN A 95 -0.51 9.72 -0.30
N ALA A 96 -0.13 8.85 0.64
CA ALA A 96 -0.77 8.74 1.95
C ALA A 96 0.24 8.32 3.02
N ARG A 97 -0.06 8.63 4.28
CA ARG A 97 0.59 8.05 5.44
C ARG A 97 -0.27 6.89 5.93
N ILE A 98 0.32 5.71 6.07
CA ILE A 98 -0.40 4.45 6.27
C ILE A 98 0.17 3.70 7.46
N ASN A 99 -0.71 3.19 8.32
CA ASN A 99 -0.38 2.30 9.43
C ASN A 99 -1.39 1.16 9.50
N GLY A 100 -1.11 0.14 10.33
CA GLY A 100 -2.03 -0.96 10.58
C GLY A 100 -1.61 -1.83 11.73
N ASN A 101 -2.58 -2.50 12.34
CA ASN A 101 -2.36 -3.51 13.37
C ASN A 101 -2.10 -4.88 12.72
N TYR A 102 -1.07 -4.94 11.85
CA TYR A 102 -0.70 -6.15 11.13
C TYR A 102 -0.35 -7.27 12.10
N SER A 103 -0.94 -8.45 11.95
CA SER A 103 -0.74 -9.57 12.88
C SER A 103 -0.69 -10.94 12.22
N ALA A 104 -1.37 -11.12 11.10
CA ALA A 104 -1.40 -12.36 10.35
C ALA A 104 -0.57 -12.27 9.08
N LEU A 105 -0.12 -13.41 8.59
CA LEU A 105 0.65 -13.51 7.34
C LEU A 105 -0.10 -12.83 6.20
N TYR A 106 0.61 -11.95 5.50
CA TYR A 106 0.15 -11.14 4.37
C TYR A 106 -0.90 -10.07 4.69
N ASP A 107 -1.19 -9.76 5.95
CA ASP A 107 -1.91 -8.53 6.26
C ASP A 107 -1.22 -7.36 5.57
N GLN A 108 -1.96 -6.59 4.77
CA GLN A 108 -1.37 -5.57 3.91
C GLN A 108 -2.27 -4.34 3.78
N ALA A 109 -1.66 -3.16 3.81
CA ALA A 109 -2.33 -1.89 3.54
C ALA A 109 -1.43 -0.97 2.73
N GLY A 110 -2.02 -0.23 1.77
CA GLY A 110 -1.24 0.53 0.82
C GLY A 110 -2.05 1.39 -0.13
N LEU A 111 -1.41 1.72 -1.25
CA LEU A 111 -1.97 2.43 -2.38
C LEU A 111 -2.19 1.46 -3.55
N MET A 112 -3.20 1.74 -4.37
CA MET A 112 -3.48 0.95 -5.57
C MET A 112 -3.83 1.83 -6.76
N VAL A 113 -3.35 1.43 -7.93
CA VAL A 113 -3.75 1.92 -9.25
C VAL A 113 -4.32 0.74 -10.02
N ARG A 114 -5.55 0.84 -10.51
CA ARG A 114 -6.26 -0.26 -11.15
C ARG A 114 -6.95 0.19 -12.44
N LEU A 115 -6.66 -0.52 -13.52
CA LEU A 115 -7.40 -0.39 -14.78
C LEU A 115 -8.60 -1.34 -14.78
N ASP A 116 -8.34 -2.62 -14.50
CA ASP A 116 -9.33 -3.70 -14.43
C ASP A 116 -8.84 -4.83 -13.52
N GLU A 117 -9.52 -5.99 -13.53
CA GLU A 117 -9.14 -7.14 -12.70
C GLU A 117 -7.83 -7.82 -13.12
N LYS A 118 -7.29 -7.52 -14.31
CA LYS A 118 -6.05 -8.09 -14.85
C LYS A 118 -4.88 -7.12 -14.87
N HIS A 119 -5.16 -5.82 -14.77
CA HIS A 119 -4.16 -4.76 -14.90
C HIS A 119 -4.24 -3.81 -13.72
N TRP A 120 -3.36 -4.00 -12.75
CA TRP A 120 -3.28 -3.16 -11.56
C TRP A 120 -1.88 -3.19 -10.93
N MET A 121 -1.62 -2.20 -10.12
CA MET A 121 -0.45 -2.13 -9.25
C MET A 121 -0.92 -1.81 -7.84
N LYS A 122 -0.37 -2.50 -6.84
CA LYS A 122 -0.48 -2.16 -5.42
C LYS A 122 0.90 -2.00 -4.81
N CYS A 123 1.03 -1.10 -3.85
CA CYS A 123 2.23 -0.95 -3.02
C CYS A 123 1.82 -0.58 -1.60
N GLY A 124 2.56 -1.07 -0.62
CA GLY A 124 2.23 -0.85 0.79
C GLY A 124 3.07 -1.69 1.72
N SER A 125 2.80 -1.56 3.02
CA SER A 125 3.37 -2.46 4.02
C SER A 125 2.63 -3.79 4.00
N GLU A 126 3.38 -4.89 3.99
CA GLU A 126 2.88 -6.27 4.03
C GLU A 126 3.58 -7.03 5.17
N PHE A 127 2.81 -7.75 5.98
CA PHE A 127 3.33 -8.49 7.12
C PHE A 127 3.70 -9.91 6.72
N VAL A 128 4.99 -10.23 6.75
CA VAL A 128 5.54 -11.53 6.34
C VAL A 128 6.53 -12.01 7.41
N GLU A 129 6.31 -13.23 7.91
CA GLU A 129 7.20 -13.88 8.89
C GLU A 129 7.53 -13.02 10.12
N GLY A 130 6.53 -12.33 10.65
CA GLY A 130 6.66 -11.52 11.87
C GLY A 130 7.27 -10.14 11.70
N LYS A 131 7.49 -9.70 10.46
CA LYS A 131 8.04 -8.38 10.10
C LYS A 131 7.20 -7.68 9.04
N ARG A 132 7.28 -6.36 9.00
CA ARG A 132 6.73 -5.58 7.90
C ARG A 132 7.76 -5.46 6.78
N TRP A 133 7.27 -5.64 5.56
CA TRP A 133 8.02 -5.47 4.33
C TRP A 133 7.36 -4.39 3.47
N ALA A 134 8.16 -3.58 2.86
CA ALA A 134 7.72 -2.73 1.77
C ALA A 134 7.48 -3.61 0.54
N SER A 135 6.24 -3.70 0.10
CA SER A 135 5.78 -4.62 -0.94
C SER A 135 5.22 -3.84 -2.13
N VAL A 136 5.57 -4.29 -3.32
CA VAL A 136 5.02 -3.79 -4.58
C VAL A 136 4.64 -4.97 -5.47
N VAL A 137 3.40 -4.97 -5.96
CA VAL A 137 2.92 -5.95 -6.93
C VAL A 137 2.44 -5.23 -8.18
N PHE A 138 3.01 -5.56 -9.33
CA PHE A 138 2.44 -5.25 -10.64
C PHE A 138 1.73 -6.48 -11.18
N THR A 139 0.55 -6.28 -11.75
CA THR A 139 -0.22 -7.37 -12.36
C THR A 139 -0.60 -7.00 -13.80
N HIS A 140 -0.17 -7.84 -14.72
CA HIS A 140 -0.57 -7.88 -16.12
C HIS A 140 -0.98 -9.31 -16.42
N ASP A 141 -2.21 -9.68 -16.01
CA ASP A 141 -2.76 -11.04 -15.95
C ASP A 141 -2.00 -11.99 -15.00
N PHE A 142 -0.73 -11.75 -14.74
CA PHE A 142 0.10 -12.43 -13.75
C PHE A 142 0.66 -11.43 -12.74
N SER A 143 0.57 -11.76 -11.47
CA SER A 143 1.11 -10.91 -10.39
C SER A 143 2.62 -11.09 -10.27
N ASP A 144 3.33 -9.95 -10.24
CA ASP A 144 4.77 -9.85 -10.14
C ASP A 144 5.12 -9.09 -8.85
N TRP A 145 5.62 -9.81 -7.85
CA TRP A 145 5.82 -9.33 -6.48
C TRP A 145 7.29 -9.04 -6.17
N SER A 146 7.53 -7.88 -5.59
CA SER A 146 8.84 -7.48 -5.07
C SER A 146 8.72 -6.93 -3.66
N THR A 147 9.72 -7.21 -2.83
CA THR A 147 9.80 -6.75 -1.44
C THR A 147 11.17 -6.22 -1.11
N MET A 148 11.21 -5.27 -0.19
CA MET A 148 12.39 -4.84 0.54
C MET A 148 12.03 -4.66 2.02
N GLU A 149 13.02 -4.55 2.90
CA GLU A 149 12.76 -4.24 4.31
C GLU A 149 11.99 -2.92 4.42
N ASP A 150 10.91 -2.89 5.21
CA ASP A 150 10.12 -1.69 5.40
C ASP A 150 10.95 -0.60 6.11
N VAL A 151 10.79 0.63 5.71
CA VAL A 151 11.49 1.80 6.29
C VAL A 151 11.12 2.05 7.74
N SER A 152 10.06 1.42 8.25
CA SER A 152 9.65 1.42 9.65
C SER A 152 8.99 0.11 10.03
N GLN A 153 9.47 -0.56 11.07
CA GLN A 153 8.86 -1.78 11.61
C GLN A 153 7.68 -1.49 12.56
N THR A 154 7.62 -0.28 13.07
CA THR A 154 6.55 0.21 13.97
C THR A 154 6.11 1.59 13.53
N GLY A 155 4.86 1.93 13.71
CA GLY A 155 4.35 3.24 13.30
C GLY A 155 4.00 3.35 11.80
N ALA A 156 3.62 4.53 11.39
CA ALA A 156 3.16 4.78 10.03
C ALA A 156 4.31 4.91 9.02
N VAL A 157 4.03 4.54 7.78
CA VAL A 157 4.91 4.70 6.62
C VAL A 157 4.20 5.57 5.58
N TRP A 158 4.94 6.48 4.98
CA TRP A 158 4.48 7.24 3.84
C TRP A 158 4.66 6.45 2.56
N TRP A 159 3.60 6.34 1.79
CA TRP A 159 3.59 5.72 0.49
C TRP A 159 3.25 6.74 -0.57
N ARG A 160 3.97 6.67 -1.71
CA ARG A 160 3.74 7.55 -2.85
C ARG A 160 3.77 6.75 -4.14
N VAL A 161 2.82 7.07 -5.01
CA VAL A 161 2.73 6.55 -6.37
C VAL A 161 2.79 7.73 -7.33
N VAL A 162 3.67 7.65 -8.31
CA VAL A 162 3.82 8.66 -9.36
C VAL A 162 3.56 7.99 -10.70
N ARG A 163 2.56 8.47 -11.45
CA ARG A 163 2.28 8.05 -12.83
C ARG A 163 2.81 9.08 -13.80
N ARG A 164 3.67 8.66 -14.72
CA ARG A 164 4.20 9.48 -15.81
C ARG A 164 4.23 8.65 -17.09
N LYS A 165 3.64 9.18 -18.18
CA LYS A 165 3.56 8.47 -19.46
C LYS A 165 3.03 7.04 -19.25
N ASP A 166 3.79 6.04 -19.65
CA ASP A 166 3.51 4.61 -19.58
C ASP A 166 4.17 3.91 -18.37
N SER A 167 4.44 4.65 -17.29
CA SER A 167 5.06 4.10 -16.10
C SER A 167 4.36 4.51 -14.80
N ILE A 168 4.45 3.63 -13.83
CA ILE A 168 4.13 3.92 -12.42
C ILE A 168 5.38 3.65 -11.59
N GLU A 169 5.72 4.62 -10.75
CA GLU A 169 6.78 4.54 -9.76
C GLU A 169 6.17 4.42 -8.36
N ALA A 170 6.59 3.41 -7.59
CA ALA A 170 6.23 3.19 -6.19
C ALA A 170 7.37 3.63 -5.28
N GLN A 171 7.06 4.46 -4.29
CA GLN A 171 8.03 5.03 -3.36
C GLN A 171 7.51 4.89 -1.93
N CYS A 172 8.44 4.77 -0.95
CA CYS A 172 8.11 4.86 0.47
C CYS A 172 9.04 5.84 1.19
N SER A 173 8.60 6.30 2.36
CA SER A 173 9.35 7.21 3.22
C SER A 173 8.96 7.03 4.69
N LYS A 174 9.92 7.22 5.58
CA LYS A 174 9.68 7.23 7.03
C LYS A 174 9.15 8.58 7.52
N ASP A 175 9.56 9.67 6.88
CA ASP A 175 9.31 11.06 7.33
C ASP A 175 8.35 11.85 6.42
N GLY A 176 8.01 11.31 5.24
CA GLY A 176 7.18 11.99 4.24
C GLY A 176 7.94 13.03 3.40
N GLU A 177 9.23 13.19 3.62
CA GLU A 177 10.10 14.14 2.92
C GLU A 177 11.07 13.41 1.99
N LYS A 178 11.85 12.46 2.53
CA LYS A 178 12.84 11.68 1.79
C LYS A 178 12.24 10.35 1.34
N PHE A 179 11.88 10.28 0.06
CA PHE A 179 11.31 9.09 -0.54
C PHE A 179 12.37 8.23 -1.22
N VAL A 180 12.24 6.92 -1.01
CA VAL A 180 13.02 5.89 -1.69
C VAL A 180 12.15 5.24 -2.74
N THR A 181 12.61 5.21 -3.99
CA THR A 181 11.97 4.45 -5.06
C THR A 181 12.22 2.97 -4.85
N ILE A 182 11.13 2.19 -4.77
CA ILE A 182 11.17 0.74 -4.62
C ILE A 182 11.12 0.07 -5.99
N ARG A 183 10.22 0.57 -6.85
CA ARG A 183 10.00 -0.01 -8.15
C ARG A 183 9.43 1.00 -9.13
N GLN A 184 9.86 0.92 -10.38
CA GLN A 184 9.19 1.51 -11.53
C GLN A 184 8.78 0.37 -12.46
N GLY A 185 7.53 0.39 -12.90
CA GLY A 185 6.99 -0.61 -13.81
C GLY A 185 6.14 0.01 -14.91
N TYR A 186 5.99 -0.74 -16.01
CA TYR A 186 5.10 -0.35 -17.10
C TYR A 186 3.64 -0.34 -16.64
N PHE A 187 2.91 0.68 -17.09
CA PHE A 187 1.47 0.76 -16.97
C PHE A 187 0.90 1.52 -18.18
N PRO A 188 -0.20 1.07 -18.82
CA PRO A 188 -0.69 1.70 -20.05
C PRO A 188 -0.87 3.21 -19.91
N ALA A 189 -0.34 3.96 -20.89
CA ALA A 189 -0.56 5.40 -21.00
C ALA A 189 -2.01 5.72 -21.40
N ASP A 190 -2.44 6.94 -21.18
CA ASP A 190 -3.68 7.54 -21.72
C ASP A 190 -4.95 6.73 -21.47
N VAL A 191 -4.95 5.88 -20.45
CA VAL A 191 -6.12 5.13 -19.98
C VAL A 191 -6.63 5.70 -18.66
N LYS A 192 -7.95 5.70 -18.49
CA LYS A 192 -8.60 6.01 -17.21
C LYS A 192 -8.37 4.87 -16.23
N VAL A 193 -7.91 5.20 -15.04
CA VAL A 193 -7.62 4.24 -13.97
C VAL A 193 -8.37 4.61 -12.70
N LEU A 194 -8.55 3.65 -11.81
CA LEU A 194 -9.00 3.86 -10.44
C LEU A 194 -7.76 3.99 -9.54
N VAL A 195 -7.75 4.98 -8.65
CA VAL A 195 -6.62 5.25 -7.76
C VAL A 195 -7.10 5.49 -6.33
N GLY A 196 -6.38 4.98 -5.36
CA GLY A 196 -6.77 5.17 -3.96
C GLY A 196 -6.04 4.26 -2.99
N VAL A 197 -6.68 4.02 -1.84
CA VAL A 197 -6.14 3.22 -0.73
C VAL A 197 -6.71 1.81 -0.73
N MET A 198 -5.90 0.85 -0.34
CA MET A 198 -6.30 -0.56 -0.29
C MET A 198 -5.86 -1.22 1.01
N CYS A 199 -6.58 -2.27 1.43
CA CYS A 199 -6.13 -3.23 2.44
C CYS A 199 -6.68 -4.63 2.16
N ALA A 200 -5.98 -5.64 2.66
CA ALA A 200 -6.39 -7.04 2.54
C ALA A 200 -5.76 -7.89 3.66
N ALA A 201 -6.45 -8.95 4.06
CA ALA A 201 -6.01 -9.91 5.08
C ALA A 201 -6.14 -11.35 4.54
N PRO A 202 -5.16 -11.83 3.76
CA PRO A 202 -5.24 -13.13 3.09
C PRO A 202 -5.38 -14.32 4.03
N GLU A 203 -4.60 -14.36 5.10
CA GLU A 203 -4.57 -15.49 6.03
C GLU A 203 -5.30 -15.21 7.35
N GLY A 204 -5.41 -13.95 7.75
CA GLY A 204 -6.01 -13.51 9.01
C GLY A 204 -7.53 -13.44 8.98
N ALA A 205 -8.09 -13.05 10.14
CA ALA A 205 -9.51 -12.74 10.31
C ALA A 205 -9.85 -11.27 9.97
N GLY A 206 -8.85 -10.51 9.53
CA GLY A 206 -8.92 -9.07 9.31
C GLY A 206 -8.14 -8.29 10.37
N PHE A 207 -7.77 -7.05 10.02
CA PHE A 207 -7.02 -6.12 10.87
C PHE A 207 -7.47 -4.68 10.63
N ASP A 208 -7.05 -3.76 11.49
CA ASP A 208 -7.36 -2.34 11.32
C ASP A 208 -6.23 -1.66 10.56
N ALA A 209 -6.55 -1.10 9.39
CA ALA A 209 -5.69 -0.24 8.58
C ALA A 209 -6.08 1.23 8.80
N VAL A 210 -5.08 2.10 8.90
CA VAL A 210 -5.27 3.53 9.13
C VAL A 210 -4.59 4.31 8.02
N PHE A 211 -5.34 5.20 7.40
CA PHE A 211 -4.89 6.05 6.30
C PHE A 211 -5.12 7.52 6.68
N ASP A 212 -4.07 8.31 6.61
CA ASP A 212 -4.16 9.75 6.74
C ASP A 212 -3.28 10.47 5.71
N GLN A 213 -3.36 11.80 5.65
CA GLN A 213 -2.60 12.62 4.69
C GLN A 213 -2.75 12.16 3.22
N LEU A 214 -3.88 11.53 2.87
CA LEU A 214 -4.16 11.10 1.50
C LEU A 214 -4.31 12.32 0.60
N THR A 215 -3.52 12.37 -0.45
CA THR A 215 -3.60 13.37 -1.51
C THR A 215 -3.50 12.71 -2.88
N ILE A 216 -4.25 13.24 -3.85
CA ILE A 216 -4.18 12.86 -5.25
C ILE A 216 -4.12 14.15 -6.06
N LYS A 217 -3.01 14.40 -6.73
CA LYS A 217 -2.74 15.62 -7.49
C LYS A 217 -2.43 15.26 -8.95
N LYS A 218 -3.07 15.93 -9.89
CA LYS A 218 -2.63 15.90 -11.30
C LYS A 218 -1.27 16.58 -11.41
N ALA A 219 -0.41 16.02 -12.27
CA ALA A 219 0.87 16.63 -12.61
C ALA A 219 0.65 17.83 -13.52
#